data_4d3abe1fd8174cb78f08912f0b8405c4
#
_entry.id   4d3abe1fd8174cb78f08912f0b8405c4
#
_cell.length_a   1.000
_cell.length_b   1.000
_cell.length_c   1.000
_cell.angle_alpha   90.00
_cell.angle_beta   90.00
_cell.angle_gamma   90.00
#
_symmetry.space_group_name_H-M   'P 1'
#
loop_
_entity.id
_entity.type
_entity.pdbx_description
1 polymer ?
#
loop_
_entity_poly.entity_id
_entity_poly.type
_entity_poly.pdbx_seq_one_letter_code
_entity_poly.pdbx_strand_id
1 'polypeptide(L)'
;MSKSSELEMKQEKEIGSIVQQFLYRLPKKNHESMIQLEKQFIEAFRRNGGLHYEVFQLNCSENMMEWTNIAKTMSANPDEEIWVEQVHYRDSKERDKFMAMCGKDENMTQLYKQCMDLITPGSSIMGELKRLEV
;
A
#
# COMPACT_ATOMS: atom_id res chain seq x y z
N MET A 1 30.33 -9.66 -14.18
CA MET A 1 29.60 -9.37 -12.94
C MET A 1 29.34 -10.64 -12.16
N SER A 2 29.39 -10.57 -10.85
CA SER A 2 29.01 -11.71 -10.00
C SER A 2 27.49 -11.93 -10.06
N LYS A 3 27.07 -13.16 -9.71
CA LYS A 3 25.64 -13.49 -9.61
C LYS A 3 24.91 -12.58 -8.60
N SER A 4 25.60 -12.18 -7.50
CA SER A 4 25.04 -11.28 -6.51
C SER A 4 24.72 -9.91 -7.10
N SER A 5 25.62 -9.35 -7.90
CA SER A 5 25.42 -8.06 -8.56
C SER A 5 24.28 -8.10 -9.58
N GLU A 6 24.12 -9.21 -10.28
CA GLU A 6 23.03 -9.39 -11.24
C GLU A 6 21.69 -9.49 -10.52
N LEU A 7 21.63 -10.20 -9.38
CA LEU A 7 20.44 -10.28 -8.55
C LEU A 7 20.07 -8.93 -7.95
N GLU A 8 21.04 -8.18 -7.46
CA GLU A 8 20.82 -6.82 -6.93
C GLU A 8 20.26 -5.89 -8.00
N MET A 9 20.83 -5.91 -9.20
CA MET A 9 20.36 -5.11 -10.32
C MET A 9 18.93 -5.49 -10.74
N LYS A 10 18.61 -6.79 -10.71
CA LYS A 10 17.28 -7.28 -11.01
C LYS A 10 16.28 -6.82 -9.95
N GLN A 11 16.65 -6.90 -8.66
CA GLN A 11 15.80 -6.45 -7.56
C GLN A 11 15.54 -4.94 -7.63
N GLU A 12 16.56 -4.14 -7.95
CA GLU A 12 16.40 -2.70 -8.13
C GLU A 12 15.42 -2.38 -9.24
N LYS A 13 15.48 -3.11 -10.36
CA LYS A 13 14.55 -2.94 -11.47
C LYS A 13 13.13 -3.34 -11.08
N GLU A 14 12.98 -4.37 -10.21
CA GLU A 14 11.68 -4.84 -9.73
C GLU A 14 11.05 -3.89 -8.71
N ILE A 15 11.86 -3.08 -8.00
CA ILE A 15 11.35 -2.10 -7.05
C ILE A 15 10.57 -0.97 -7.73
N GLY A 16 10.97 -0.61 -8.96
CA GLY A 16 10.29 0.43 -9.75
C GLY A 16 10.60 1.86 -9.31
N SER A 17 10.13 2.82 -10.08
CA SER A 17 10.39 4.24 -9.86
C SER A 17 9.22 5.00 -9.23
N ILE A 18 8.02 4.43 -9.28
CA ILE A 18 6.80 5.05 -8.75
C ILE A 18 6.27 4.20 -7.60
N VAL A 19 5.98 4.83 -6.47
CA VAL A 19 5.38 4.17 -5.31
C VAL A 19 4.16 4.96 -4.87
N GLN A 20 3.01 4.31 -4.79
CA GLN A 20 1.84 4.91 -4.18
C GLN A 20 1.74 4.44 -2.73
N GLN A 21 1.46 5.35 -1.83
CA GLN A 21 1.34 5.08 -0.41
C GLN A 21 -0.07 5.44 0.04
N PHE A 22 -0.73 4.50 0.69
CA PHE A 22 -2.09 4.67 1.20
C PHE A 22 -2.08 4.44 2.70
N LEU A 23 -2.65 5.36 3.45
CA LEU A 23 -2.73 5.27 4.92
C LEU A 23 -4.18 5.43 5.34
N TYR A 24 -4.60 4.66 6.33
CA TYR A 24 -5.95 4.76 6.86
C TYR A 24 -6.01 4.27 8.31
N ARG A 25 -7.07 4.67 9.00
CA ARG A 25 -7.39 4.13 10.33
C ARG A 25 -8.33 2.95 10.17
N LEU A 26 -8.00 1.86 10.83
CA LEU A 26 -8.79 0.62 10.79
C LEU A 26 -9.25 0.25 12.19
N PRO A 27 -10.56 0.13 12.44
CA PRO A 27 -11.03 -0.38 13.72
C PRO A 27 -10.40 -1.75 14.01
N LYS A 28 -9.91 -1.96 15.23
CA LYS A 28 -9.25 -3.21 15.62
C LYS A 28 -10.12 -4.45 15.37
N LYS A 29 -11.43 -4.31 15.53
CA LYS A 29 -12.39 -5.39 15.28
C LYS A 29 -12.39 -5.87 13.83
N ASN A 30 -11.91 -5.06 12.90
CA ASN A 30 -11.86 -5.36 11.47
C ASN A 30 -10.49 -5.90 10.99
N HIS A 31 -9.56 -6.10 11.93
CA HIS A 31 -8.19 -6.53 11.60
C HIS A 31 -8.16 -7.81 10.76
N GLU A 32 -8.79 -8.87 11.24
CA GLU A 32 -8.75 -10.16 10.54
C GLU A 32 -9.49 -10.11 9.20
N SER A 33 -10.62 -9.41 9.14
CA SER A 33 -11.34 -9.23 7.89
C SER A 33 -10.48 -8.52 6.85
N MET A 34 -9.72 -7.50 7.28
CA MET A 34 -8.84 -6.77 6.37
C MET A 34 -7.65 -7.63 5.93
N ILE A 35 -7.08 -8.46 6.81
CA ILE A 35 -6.02 -9.40 6.44
C ILE A 35 -6.48 -10.30 5.29
N GLN A 36 -7.69 -10.88 5.40
CA GLN A 36 -8.22 -11.76 4.37
C GLN A 36 -8.47 -11.00 3.07
N LEU A 37 -8.94 -9.79 3.16
CA LEU A 37 -9.20 -8.94 2.00
C LEU A 37 -7.90 -8.53 1.30
N GLU A 38 -6.87 -8.19 2.07
CA GLU A 38 -5.55 -7.81 1.52
C GLU A 38 -4.89 -8.98 0.78
N LYS A 39 -5.07 -10.21 1.25
CA LYS A 39 -4.57 -11.39 0.52
C LYS A 39 -5.19 -11.47 -0.87
N GLN A 40 -6.49 -11.18 -0.99
CA GLN A 40 -7.18 -11.16 -2.27
C GLN A 40 -6.71 -10.00 -3.16
N PHE A 41 -6.46 -8.83 -2.59
CA PHE A 41 -5.91 -7.69 -3.31
C PHE A 41 -4.53 -7.99 -3.89
N ILE A 42 -3.66 -8.58 -3.10
CA ILE A 42 -2.29 -8.92 -3.54
C ILE A 42 -2.34 -9.88 -4.72
N GLU A 43 -3.22 -10.88 -4.66
CA GLU A 43 -3.40 -11.85 -5.74
C GLU A 43 -3.95 -11.19 -6.99
N ALA A 44 -4.98 -10.36 -6.84
CA ALA A 44 -5.57 -9.62 -7.95
C ALA A 44 -4.58 -8.63 -8.56
N PHE A 45 -3.77 -7.99 -7.74
CA PHE A 45 -2.71 -7.08 -8.17
C PHE A 45 -1.69 -7.80 -9.06
N ARG A 46 -1.22 -8.98 -8.63
CA ARG A 46 -0.29 -9.79 -9.42
C ARG A 46 -0.91 -10.22 -10.75
N ARG A 47 -2.16 -10.66 -10.69
CA ARG A 47 -2.89 -11.13 -11.87
C ARG A 47 -3.05 -10.04 -12.92
N ASN A 48 -3.13 -8.78 -12.49
CA ASN A 48 -3.28 -7.62 -13.37
C ASN A 48 -1.95 -6.95 -13.72
N GLY A 49 -0.82 -7.61 -13.45
CA GLY A 49 0.49 -7.14 -13.88
C GLY A 49 1.16 -6.15 -12.94
N GLY A 50 0.66 -6.01 -11.72
CA GLY A 50 1.30 -5.15 -10.72
C GLY A 50 2.68 -5.67 -10.30
N LEU A 51 3.59 -4.76 -9.99
CA LEU A 51 4.98 -5.09 -9.70
C LEU A 51 5.17 -5.58 -8.27
N HIS A 52 4.71 -4.83 -7.29
CA HIS A 52 4.94 -5.14 -5.89
C HIS A 52 3.92 -4.42 -5.00
N TYR A 53 3.42 -5.13 -3.99
CA TYR A 53 2.39 -4.62 -3.08
C TYR A 53 2.72 -5.09 -1.67
N GLU A 54 2.81 -4.17 -0.73
CA GLU A 54 3.11 -4.46 0.66
C GLU A 54 2.09 -3.79 1.58
N VAL A 55 1.79 -4.46 2.69
CA VAL A 55 0.87 -3.94 3.70
C VAL A 55 1.57 -3.94 5.05
N PHE A 56 1.47 -2.82 5.75
CA PHE A 56 2.10 -2.63 7.05
C PHE A 56 1.08 -2.13 8.06
N GLN A 57 1.27 -2.51 9.31
CA GLN A 57 0.56 -1.92 10.43
C GLN A 57 1.54 -1.05 11.22
N LEU A 58 1.11 0.14 11.63
CA LEU A 58 1.93 1.01 12.45
C LEU A 58 2.27 0.30 13.76
N ASN A 59 3.56 0.16 14.06
CA ASN A 59 4.06 -0.59 15.19
C ASN A 59 4.11 0.21 16.49
N CYS A 60 4.26 1.52 16.39
CA CYS A 60 4.41 2.40 17.55
C CYS A 60 3.66 3.71 17.32
N SER A 61 2.94 4.18 18.34
CA SER A 61 2.17 5.42 18.28
C SER A 61 2.86 6.62 18.96
N GLU A 62 4.07 6.42 19.46
CA GLU A 62 4.81 7.44 20.17
C GLU A 62 5.66 8.30 19.24
N ASN A 63 5.78 9.59 19.59
CA ASN A 63 6.70 10.48 18.86
C ASN A 63 8.13 10.00 19.03
N MET A 64 8.95 10.22 18.03
CA MET A 64 10.37 9.92 18.06
C MET A 64 11.15 11.22 17.88
N MET A 65 11.98 11.58 18.85
CA MET A 65 12.75 12.83 18.81
C MET A 65 11.81 14.03 18.57
N GLU A 66 12.06 14.82 17.53
CA GLU A 66 11.22 15.96 17.16
C GLU A 66 10.15 15.60 16.12
N TRP A 67 10.08 14.33 15.75
CA TRP A 67 9.12 13.86 14.74
C TRP A 67 7.80 13.47 15.39
N THR A 68 6.72 14.02 14.86
CA THR A 68 5.37 13.67 15.28
C THR A 68 4.99 12.34 14.69
N ASN A 69 4.47 11.43 15.52
CA ASN A 69 4.04 10.12 15.05
C ASN A 69 2.80 10.23 14.13
N ILE A 70 2.75 9.39 13.12
CA ILE A 70 1.62 9.30 12.18
C ILE A 70 0.28 9.19 12.90
N ALA A 71 0.23 8.40 13.99
CA ALA A 71 -1.00 8.15 14.73
C ALA A 71 -1.61 9.45 15.28
N LYS A 72 -0.77 10.37 15.71
CA LYS A 72 -1.24 11.66 16.24
C LYS A 72 -1.79 12.55 15.13
N THR A 73 -1.09 12.61 14.02
CA THR A 73 -1.51 13.41 12.86
C THR A 73 -2.83 12.87 12.27
N MET A 74 -3.00 11.56 12.25
CA MET A 74 -4.21 10.93 11.75
C MET A 74 -5.33 10.83 12.80
N SER A 75 -5.10 11.29 14.01
CA SER A 75 -6.09 11.28 15.11
C SER A 75 -6.61 9.88 15.42
N ALA A 76 -5.73 8.90 15.42
CA ALA A 76 -6.10 7.52 15.74
C ALA A 76 -6.50 7.39 17.21
N ASN A 77 -7.62 6.73 17.48
CA ASN A 77 -8.05 6.44 18.84
C ASN A 77 -7.55 5.05 19.29
N PRO A 78 -7.66 4.71 20.60
CA PRO A 78 -7.14 3.43 21.11
C PRO A 78 -7.76 2.18 20.49
N ASP A 79 -8.95 2.29 19.89
CA ASP A 79 -9.64 1.16 19.26
C ASP A 79 -9.32 1.03 17.76
N GLU A 80 -8.40 1.84 17.28
CA GLU A 80 -8.00 1.84 15.88
C GLU A 80 -6.53 1.47 15.71
N GLU A 81 -6.24 0.88 14.56
CA GLU A 81 -4.90 0.65 14.04
C GLU A 81 -4.68 1.58 12.87
N ILE A 82 -3.43 1.90 12.58
CA ILE A 82 -3.07 2.58 11.34
C ILE A 82 -2.40 1.58 10.42
N TRP A 83 -2.93 1.47 9.22
CA TRP A 83 -2.38 0.61 8.19
C TRP A 83 -1.79 1.44 7.07
N VAL A 84 -0.72 0.92 6.48
CA VAL A 84 -0.01 1.54 5.36
C VAL A 84 0.11 0.51 4.26
N GLU A 85 -0.35 0.87 3.07
CA GLU A 85 -0.16 0.05 1.86
C GLU A 85 0.81 0.77 0.96
N GLN A 86 1.76 0.02 0.40
CA GLN A 86 2.70 0.55 -0.59
C GLN A 86 2.58 -0.25 -1.87
N VAL A 87 2.29 0.44 -2.96
CA VAL A 87 2.10 -0.16 -4.26
C VAL A 87 3.18 0.36 -5.20
N HIS A 88 3.97 -0.55 -5.75
CA HIS A 88 5.11 -0.22 -6.60
C HIS A 88 4.79 -0.45 -8.06
N TYR A 89 5.09 0.53 -8.90
CA TYR A 89 4.99 0.44 -10.35
C TYR A 89 6.37 0.68 -10.95
N ARG A 90 6.64 0.04 -12.07
CA ARG A 90 7.93 0.19 -12.75
C ARG A 90 8.16 1.66 -13.14
N ASP A 91 7.13 2.28 -13.71
CA ASP A 91 7.13 3.67 -14.14
C ASP A 91 5.68 4.18 -14.24
N SER A 92 5.51 5.44 -14.63
CA SER A 92 4.18 6.05 -14.75
C SER A 92 3.32 5.40 -15.85
N LYS A 93 3.95 4.88 -16.89
CA LYS A 93 3.25 4.20 -18.00
C LYS A 93 2.61 2.90 -17.51
N GLU A 94 3.36 2.09 -16.75
CA GLU A 94 2.84 0.85 -16.16
C GLU A 94 1.77 1.14 -15.12
N ARG A 95 1.91 2.20 -14.33
CA ARG A 95 0.88 2.65 -13.39
C ARG A 95 -0.42 2.95 -14.14
N ASP A 96 -0.36 3.74 -15.20
CA ASP A 96 -1.55 4.14 -15.97
C ASP A 96 -2.23 2.91 -16.59
N LYS A 97 -1.45 1.99 -17.11
CA LYS A 97 -1.93 0.74 -17.68
C LYS A 97 -2.65 -0.11 -16.63
N PHE A 98 -2.05 -0.24 -15.45
CA PHE A 98 -2.65 -0.99 -14.34
C PHE A 98 -3.96 -0.33 -13.88
N MET A 99 -3.98 0.99 -13.71
CA MET A 99 -5.17 1.71 -13.28
C MET A 99 -6.32 1.55 -14.29
N ALA A 100 -6.01 1.58 -15.58
CA ALA A 100 -6.99 1.36 -16.63
C ALA A 100 -7.58 -0.05 -16.57
N MET A 101 -6.75 -1.05 -16.30
CA MET A 101 -7.20 -2.44 -16.15
C MET A 101 -8.08 -2.62 -14.91
N CYS A 102 -7.69 -2.03 -13.79
CA CYS A 102 -8.45 -2.11 -12.54
C CYS A 102 -9.85 -1.50 -12.69
N GLY A 103 -9.97 -0.41 -13.45
CA GLY A 103 -11.25 0.23 -13.69
C GLY A 103 -12.24 -0.64 -14.47
N LYS A 104 -11.75 -1.67 -15.14
CA LYS A 104 -12.57 -2.63 -15.92
C LYS A 104 -12.76 -3.96 -15.21
N ASP A 105 -12.06 -4.19 -14.12
CA ASP A 105 -12.09 -5.45 -13.38
C ASP A 105 -13.13 -5.36 -12.27
N GLU A 106 -14.26 -6.05 -12.43
CA GLU A 106 -15.34 -6.06 -11.44
C GLU A 106 -14.88 -6.63 -10.10
N ASN A 107 -13.99 -7.60 -10.11
CA ASN A 107 -13.43 -8.18 -8.88
C ASN A 107 -12.65 -7.14 -8.09
N MET A 108 -11.80 -6.36 -8.76
CA MET A 108 -11.05 -5.29 -8.10
C MET A 108 -11.98 -4.21 -7.53
N THR A 109 -13.03 -3.87 -8.26
CA THR A 109 -14.02 -2.90 -7.80
C THR A 109 -14.72 -3.38 -6.53
N GLN A 110 -15.11 -4.66 -6.49
CA GLN A 110 -15.74 -5.27 -5.31
C GLN A 110 -14.79 -5.31 -4.11
N LEU A 111 -13.55 -5.70 -4.32
CA LEU A 111 -12.54 -5.74 -3.27
C LEU A 111 -12.30 -4.34 -2.68
N TYR A 112 -12.20 -3.34 -3.54
CA TYR A 112 -12.04 -1.95 -3.12
C TYR A 112 -13.20 -1.48 -2.25
N LYS A 113 -14.43 -1.78 -2.68
CA LYS A 113 -15.64 -1.42 -1.94
C LYS A 113 -15.66 -2.07 -0.56
N GLN A 114 -15.33 -3.36 -0.49
CA GLN A 114 -15.25 -4.09 0.77
C GLN A 114 -14.18 -3.49 1.69
N CYS A 115 -13.04 -3.11 1.12
CA CYS A 115 -11.97 -2.45 1.86
C CYS A 115 -12.45 -1.13 2.48
N MET A 116 -13.11 -0.30 1.69
CA MET A 116 -13.62 1.00 2.18
C MET A 116 -14.68 0.83 3.26
N ASP A 117 -15.45 -0.26 3.24
CA ASP A 117 -16.44 -0.56 4.28
C ASP A 117 -15.80 -0.93 5.63
N LEU A 118 -14.57 -1.44 5.61
CA LEU A 118 -13.83 -1.82 6.83
C LEU A 118 -13.06 -0.66 7.44
N ILE A 119 -12.68 0.32 6.65
CA ILE A 119 -11.86 1.47 7.05
C ILE A 119 -12.72 2.50 7.78
N THR A 120 -12.15 3.18 8.76
CA THR A 120 -12.82 4.32 9.41
C THR A 120 -13.12 5.38 8.35
N PRO A 121 -14.40 5.79 8.19
CA PRO A 121 -14.78 6.77 7.18
C PRO A 121 -14.01 8.09 7.29
N GLY A 122 -13.54 8.60 6.15
CA GLY A 122 -12.83 9.86 6.08
C GLY A 122 -11.37 9.81 6.54
N SER A 123 -10.85 8.63 6.88
CA SER A 123 -9.48 8.51 7.39
C SER A 123 -8.44 8.21 6.29
N SER A 124 -8.88 7.89 5.09
CA SER A 124 -7.98 7.46 4.01
C SER A 124 -7.24 8.65 3.40
N ILE A 125 -5.92 8.55 3.39
CA ILE A 125 -5.05 9.53 2.71
C ILE A 125 -4.08 8.77 1.81
N MET A 126 -3.56 9.45 0.81
CA MET A 126 -2.60 8.82 -0.08
C MET A 126 -1.62 9.84 -0.66
N GLY A 127 -0.51 9.33 -1.15
CA GLY A 127 0.44 10.12 -1.91
C GLY A 127 1.14 9.24 -2.94
N GLU A 128 1.53 9.83 -4.04
CA GLU A 128 2.36 9.15 -5.02
C GLU A 128 3.78 9.70 -4.91
N LEU A 129 4.73 8.79 -4.83
CA LEU A 129 6.13 9.07 -4.57
C LEU A 129 6.96 8.72 -5.81
N LYS A 130 7.95 9.52 -6.07
CA LYS A 130 8.95 9.26 -7.11
C LYS A 130 10.24 8.83 -6.43
N ARG A 131 10.82 7.71 -6.87
CA ARG A 131 12.11 7.25 -6.33
C ARG A 131 13.20 8.24 -6.72
N LEU A 132 13.97 8.67 -5.74
CA LEU A 132 15.13 9.53 -5.97
C LEU A 132 16.38 8.66 -6.04
N GLU A 133 17.27 9.02 -6.96
CA GLU A 133 18.61 8.42 -7.04
C GLU A 133 19.53 9.19 -6.08
N VAL A 134 19.90 8.52 -4.99
CA VAL A 134 20.78 9.10 -3.96
C VAL A 134 21.93 8.18 -3.64
#